data_13596a751c55e853856ac130b2c3a306
#
_entry.id   13596a751c55e853856ac130b2c3a306
#
_cell.length_a   1.000
_cell.length_b   1.000
_cell.length_c   1.000
_cell.angle_alpha   90.00
_cell.angle_beta   90.00
_cell.angle_gamma   90.00
#
_symmetry.space_group_name_H-M   'P 1'
#
loop_
_entity.id
_entity.type
_entity.pdbx_description
1 polymer ?
#
loop_
_entity_poly.entity_id
_entity_poly.type
_entity_poly.pdbx_seq_one_letter_code
_entity_poly.pdbx_strand_id
1 'polypeptide(L)'
;MICGLIDLIAEPPSLIYLNRILKGRELKFSKNLKRLSSGKKLLTDNPAYYAIYTKLEAQIKGLNKIILNNEDMFSYVQYMEGTLSTIVESLQRIRELGVKKLNGIFSKSDREIITGEMKQHYKHIKATLIQAEFNKIKVFKAFLESKEFKDQFPKDKHFKLDNIDMLLVFFIKERGILGAKMNNLKHRIKGKMIEKENTIKAYSLSDTDYSTEITDLKRNHLLMLTNLMLLKMELKRELKK
;
A
#
# COMPACT_ATOMS: atom_id res chain seq x y z
N MET A 1 30.45 51.04 55.46
CA MET A 1 29.68 51.64 54.37
C MET A 1 30.44 51.37 53.08
N ILE A 2 30.25 50.22 52.50
CA ILE A 2 30.67 49.92 51.14
C ILE A 2 29.44 49.27 50.48
N CYS A 3 28.49 50.17 50.19
CA CYS A 3 27.30 49.80 49.47
C CYS A 3 27.11 50.88 48.39
N GLY A 4 27.28 50.57 47.14
CA GLY A 4 26.94 51.49 46.11
C GLY A 4 28.07 51.81 45.12
N LEU A 5 28.54 50.83 44.39
CA LEU A 5 29.23 51.00 43.08
C LEU A 5 29.16 49.69 42.29
N ILE A 6 27.99 49.16 42.15
CA ILE A 6 27.66 48.40 40.96
C ILE A 6 27.00 49.44 40.03
N ASP A 7 27.81 50.41 39.61
CA ASP A 7 27.45 51.19 38.46
C ASP A 7 27.21 50.24 37.29
N LEU A 8 25.99 50.25 36.82
CA LEU A 8 25.57 49.74 35.54
C LEU A 8 26.65 50.12 34.53
N ILE A 9 27.54 49.21 34.23
CA ILE A 9 28.35 49.28 33.00
C ILE A 9 27.31 49.16 31.90
N ALA A 10 26.78 50.26 31.45
CA ALA A 10 25.92 50.32 30.27
C ALA A 10 26.77 49.76 29.15
N GLU A 11 26.45 48.53 28.74
CA GLU A 11 27.14 47.89 27.61
C GLU A 11 27.16 48.88 26.43
N PRO A 12 28.32 49.11 25.79
CA PRO A 12 28.40 50.01 24.67
C PRO A 12 27.31 49.65 23.64
N PRO A 13 26.63 50.65 23.06
CA PRO A 13 25.54 50.38 22.09
C PRO A 13 25.98 49.49 20.93
N SER A 14 27.26 49.52 20.56
CA SER A 14 27.86 48.63 19.55
C SER A 14 27.86 47.16 19.97
N LEU A 15 28.14 46.85 21.25
CA LEU A 15 28.15 45.50 21.78
C LEU A 15 26.73 44.94 21.89
N ILE A 16 25.77 45.76 22.35
CA ILE A 16 24.36 45.36 22.38
C ILE A 16 23.85 45.01 20.97
N TYR A 17 24.20 45.86 20.01
CA TYR A 17 23.82 45.65 18.61
C TYR A 17 24.42 44.37 18.03
N LEU A 18 25.73 44.12 18.26
CA LEU A 18 26.41 42.89 17.80
C LEU A 18 25.85 41.65 18.46
N ASN A 19 25.57 41.65 19.77
CA ASN A 19 24.92 40.54 20.49
C ASN A 19 23.55 40.22 19.91
N ARG A 20 22.75 41.24 19.60
CA ARG A 20 21.42 41.06 18.97
C ARG A 20 21.54 40.40 17.58
N ILE A 21 22.50 40.80 16.76
CA ILE A 21 22.76 40.19 15.45
C ILE A 21 23.19 38.73 15.62
N LEU A 22 24.14 38.46 16.53
CA LEU A 22 24.63 37.10 16.80
C LEU A 22 23.49 36.18 17.22
N LYS A 23 22.64 36.60 18.16
CA LYS A 23 21.49 35.82 18.63
C LYS A 23 20.50 35.55 17.48
N GLY A 24 20.26 36.53 16.60
CA GLY A 24 19.43 36.34 15.41
C GLY A 24 20.00 35.36 14.40
N ARG A 25 21.33 35.31 14.24
CA ARG A 25 22.03 34.35 13.36
C ARG A 25 22.08 32.96 13.93
N GLU A 26 22.28 32.81 15.24
CA GLU A 26 22.22 31.54 15.95
C GLU A 26 20.83 30.88 15.81
N LEU A 27 19.76 31.67 15.94
CA LEU A 27 18.40 31.19 15.70
C LEU A 27 18.21 30.71 14.24
N LYS A 28 18.71 31.45 13.26
CA LYS A 28 18.66 31.07 11.85
C LYS A 28 19.45 29.79 11.58
N PHE A 29 20.66 29.70 12.11
CA PHE A 29 21.53 28.52 12.00
C PHE A 29 20.86 27.27 12.60
N SER A 30 20.32 27.38 13.82
CA SER A 30 19.57 26.30 14.48
C SER A 30 18.34 25.88 13.65
N LYS A 31 17.64 26.84 13.04
CA LYS A 31 16.51 26.56 12.18
C LYS A 31 16.90 25.80 10.91
N ASN A 32 17.97 26.21 10.24
CA ASN A 32 18.48 25.52 9.05
C ASN A 32 18.95 24.09 9.40
N LEU A 33 19.62 23.90 10.55
CA LEU A 33 19.99 22.56 11.03
C LEU A 33 18.78 21.66 11.25
N LYS A 34 17.72 22.18 11.88
CA LYS A 34 16.46 21.41 12.09
C LYS A 34 15.81 21.03 10.76
N ARG A 35 15.80 21.93 9.76
CA ARG A 35 15.27 21.65 8.42
C ARG A 35 16.08 20.59 7.70
N LEU A 36 17.43 20.70 7.73
CA LEU A 36 18.31 19.70 7.14
C LEU A 36 18.19 18.32 7.81
N SER A 37 18.07 18.30 9.14
CA SER A 37 17.91 17.07 9.91
C SER A 37 16.58 16.38 9.65
N SER A 38 15.49 17.16 9.54
CA SER A 38 14.14 16.61 9.33
C SER A 38 13.81 16.36 7.86
N GLY A 39 14.52 17.01 6.92
CA GLY A 39 14.19 17.02 5.50
C GLY A 39 12.90 17.77 5.16
N LYS A 40 12.30 18.44 6.12
CA LYS A 40 10.95 19.04 6.03
C LYS A 40 10.96 20.50 6.43
N LYS A 41 10.10 21.30 5.79
CA LYS A 41 9.81 22.66 6.25
C LYS A 41 9.12 22.61 7.62
N LEU A 42 9.56 23.47 8.54
CA LEU A 42 9.04 23.45 9.90
C LEU A 42 7.65 24.12 9.96
N LEU A 43 6.80 23.68 10.91
CA LEU A 43 5.50 24.26 11.19
C LEU A 43 5.58 25.79 11.40
N THR A 44 6.65 26.26 12.06
CA THR A 44 6.91 27.67 12.36
C THR A 44 7.20 28.52 11.13
N ASP A 45 7.52 27.89 9.98
CA ASP A 45 7.87 28.62 8.76
C ASP A 45 6.62 29.06 7.99
N ASN A 46 5.66 28.15 7.85
CA ASN A 46 4.38 28.40 7.22
C ASN A 46 3.35 27.33 7.68
N PRO A 47 2.47 27.68 8.63
CA PRO A 47 1.48 26.74 9.16
C PRO A 47 0.53 26.19 8.08
N ALA A 48 0.16 27.01 7.09
CA ALA A 48 -0.71 26.57 5.99
C ALA A 48 -0.02 25.52 5.12
N TYR A 49 1.26 25.70 4.85
CA TYR A 49 2.06 24.74 4.10
C TYR A 49 2.22 23.41 4.83
N TYR A 50 2.45 23.48 6.14
CA TYR A 50 2.54 22.30 6.99
C TYR A 50 1.22 21.51 7.05
N ALA A 51 0.08 22.20 7.07
CA ALA A 51 -1.23 21.56 7.02
C ALA A 51 -1.47 20.83 5.69
N ILE A 52 -1.05 21.40 4.55
CA ILE A 52 -1.11 20.76 3.24
C ILE A 52 -0.21 19.52 3.24
N TYR A 53 1.00 19.64 3.73
CA TYR A 53 1.98 18.56 3.80
C TYR A 53 1.47 17.34 4.61
N THR A 54 0.95 17.59 5.83
CA THR A 54 0.35 16.53 6.66
C THR A 54 -0.86 15.87 6.01
N LYS A 55 -1.66 16.64 5.28
CA LYS A 55 -2.78 16.11 4.50
C LYS A 55 -2.32 15.20 3.37
N LEU A 56 -1.31 15.59 2.60
CA LEU A 56 -0.72 14.76 1.54
C LEU A 56 -0.09 13.49 2.10
N GLU A 57 0.63 13.57 3.22
CA GLU A 57 1.19 12.39 3.89
C GLU A 57 0.10 11.40 4.33
N ALA A 58 -0.99 11.91 4.91
CA ALA A 58 -2.14 11.10 5.28
C ALA A 58 -2.81 10.45 4.05
N GLN A 59 -2.92 11.19 2.94
CA GLN A 59 -3.45 10.66 1.68
C GLN A 59 -2.56 9.53 1.12
N ILE A 60 -1.24 9.68 1.12
CA ILE A 60 -0.29 8.65 0.68
C ILE A 60 -0.45 7.38 1.53
N LYS A 61 -0.54 7.52 2.86
CA LYS A 61 -0.77 6.39 3.78
C LYS A 61 -2.11 5.71 3.50
N GLY A 62 -3.16 6.48 3.25
CA GLY A 62 -4.49 5.98 2.88
C GLY A 62 -4.47 5.22 1.55
N LEU A 63 -3.85 5.80 0.52
CA LEU A 63 -3.70 5.17 -0.79
C LEU A 63 -2.92 3.85 -0.71
N ASN A 64 -1.85 3.80 0.09
CA ASN A 64 -1.11 2.55 0.33
C ASN A 64 -2.02 1.45 0.89
N LYS A 65 -2.85 1.76 1.89
CA LYS A 65 -3.79 0.78 2.46
C LYS A 65 -4.84 0.33 1.46
N ILE A 66 -5.35 1.24 0.63
CA ILE A 66 -6.31 0.90 -0.43
C ILE A 66 -5.67 -0.01 -1.48
N ILE A 67 -4.42 0.25 -1.88
CA ILE A 67 -3.68 -0.60 -2.82
C ILE A 67 -3.53 -2.00 -2.24
N LEU A 68 -2.99 -2.13 -1.02
CA LEU A 68 -2.82 -3.43 -0.34
C LEU A 68 -4.15 -4.20 -0.22
N ASN A 69 -5.22 -3.54 0.18
CA ASN A 69 -6.54 -4.19 0.27
C ASN A 69 -7.05 -4.69 -1.09
N ASN A 70 -6.77 -3.95 -2.17
CA ASN A 70 -7.14 -4.40 -3.52
C ASN A 70 -6.24 -5.56 -4.01
N GLU A 71 -4.96 -5.60 -3.63
CA GLU A 71 -4.02 -6.69 -3.92
C GLU A 71 -4.43 -7.97 -3.17
N ASP A 72 -4.81 -7.85 -1.90
CA ASP A 72 -5.35 -8.97 -1.11
C ASP A 72 -6.63 -9.53 -1.74
N MET A 73 -7.54 -8.64 -2.15
CA MET A 73 -8.77 -9.03 -2.84
C MET A 73 -8.47 -9.68 -4.21
N PHE A 74 -7.48 -9.17 -4.94
CA PHE A 74 -7.05 -9.76 -6.21
C PHE A 74 -6.52 -11.18 -5.99
N SER A 75 -5.67 -11.39 -4.98
CA SER A 75 -5.14 -12.70 -4.62
C SER A 75 -6.24 -13.69 -4.22
N TYR A 76 -7.23 -13.22 -3.46
CA TYR A 76 -8.40 -14.00 -3.11
C TYR A 76 -9.21 -14.45 -4.33
N VAL A 77 -9.52 -13.52 -5.26
CA VAL A 77 -10.27 -13.82 -6.49
C VAL A 77 -9.45 -14.74 -7.41
N GLN A 78 -8.15 -14.56 -7.49
CA GLN A 78 -7.24 -15.42 -8.26
C GLN A 78 -7.22 -16.85 -7.72
N TYR A 79 -7.22 -17.01 -6.39
CA TYR A 79 -7.32 -18.32 -5.75
C TYR A 79 -8.67 -19.01 -6.10
N MET A 80 -9.77 -18.26 -6.07
CA MET A 80 -11.09 -18.77 -6.48
C MET A 80 -11.09 -19.24 -7.93
N GLU A 81 -10.55 -18.42 -8.83
CA GLU A 81 -10.50 -18.72 -10.27
C GLU A 81 -9.67 -19.97 -10.53
N GLY A 82 -8.49 -20.09 -9.92
CA GLY A 82 -7.65 -21.28 -10.03
C GLY A 82 -8.35 -22.56 -9.53
N THR A 83 -9.07 -22.45 -8.41
CA THR A 83 -9.86 -23.58 -7.89
C THR A 83 -10.99 -23.98 -8.84
N LEU A 84 -11.71 -23.01 -9.41
CA LEU A 84 -12.74 -23.30 -10.40
C LEU A 84 -12.17 -23.86 -11.71
N SER A 85 -10.94 -23.48 -12.09
CA SER A 85 -10.24 -24.07 -13.24
C SER A 85 -10.08 -25.59 -13.06
N THR A 86 -9.56 -26.01 -11.91
CA THR A 86 -9.39 -27.44 -11.58
C THR A 86 -10.72 -28.20 -11.60
N ILE A 87 -11.79 -27.55 -11.16
CA ILE A 87 -13.15 -28.13 -11.21
C ILE A 87 -13.63 -28.31 -12.64
N VAL A 88 -13.44 -27.28 -13.48
CA VAL A 88 -13.82 -27.37 -14.91
C VAL A 88 -13.04 -28.48 -15.62
N GLU A 89 -11.74 -28.61 -15.37
CA GLU A 89 -10.89 -29.69 -15.90
C GLU A 89 -11.43 -31.07 -15.47
N SER A 90 -11.77 -31.23 -14.21
CA SER A 90 -12.36 -32.46 -13.69
C SER A 90 -13.72 -32.77 -14.32
N LEU A 91 -14.56 -31.77 -14.55
CA LEU A 91 -15.86 -31.93 -15.24
C LEU A 91 -15.68 -32.29 -16.71
N GLN A 92 -14.70 -31.70 -17.41
CA GLN A 92 -14.36 -32.06 -18.79
C GLN A 92 -13.93 -33.52 -18.87
N ARG A 93 -13.13 -33.98 -17.91
CA ARG A 93 -12.74 -35.39 -17.82
C ARG A 93 -13.93 -36.33 -17.60
N ILE A 94 -14.87 -35.93 -16.71
CA ILE A 94 -16.11 -36.71 -16.51
C ILE A 94 -16.93 -36.76 -17.79
N ARG A 95 -17.00 -35.64 -18.55
CA ARG A 95 -17.70 -35.60 -19.84
C ARG A 95 -17.09 -36.55 -20.88
N GLU A 96 -15.76 -36.54 -21.02
CA GLU A 96 -15.03 -37.45 -21.91
C GLU A 96 -15.33 -38.90 -21.56
N LEU A 97 -15.22 -39.25 -20.27
CA LEU A 97 -15.54 -40.57 -19.76
C LEU A 97 -17.01 -40.98 -20.03
N GLY A 98 -17.92 -40.00 -19.86
CA GLY A 98 -19.32 -40.19 -20.17
C GLY A 98 -19.59 -40.53 -21.63
N VAL A 99 -18.97 -39.78 -22.56
CA VAL A 99 -19.04 -40.08 -24.00
C VAL A 99 -18.42 -41.42 -24.32
N LYS A 100 -17.26 -41.73 -23.74
CA LYS A 100 -16.60 -43.03 -23.90
C LYS A 100 -17.50 -44.20 -23.46
N LYS A 101 -18.21 -44.06 -22.34
CA LYS A 101 -19.14 -45.05 -21.80
C LYS A 101 -20.30 -45.36 -22.74
N LEU A 102 -20.73 -44.41 -23.57
CA LEU A 102 -21.82 -44.59 -24.53
C LEU A 102 -21.41 -45.42 -25.76
N ASN A 103 -20.10 -45.61 -25.97
CA ASN A 103 -19.61 -46.41 -27.11
C ASN A 103 -19.99 -47.90 -26.90
N GLY A 104 -20.64 -48.50 -27.89
CA GLY A 104 -21.14 -49.86 -27.86
C GLY A 104 -20.07 -50.95 -27.77
N ILE A 105 -18.80 -50.64 -28.04
CA ILE A 105 -17.66 -51.59 -28.01
C ILE A 105 -17.29 -52.02 -26.60
N PHE A 106 -17.60 -51.22 -25.57
CA PHE A 106 -17.22 -51.52 -24.17
C PHE A 106 -18.13 -52.56 -23.51
N SER A 107 -17.50 -53.51 -22.87
CA SER A 107 -18.20 -54.54 -22.05
C SER A 107 -18.89 -53.91 -20.83
N LYS A 108 -19.76 -54.65 -20.16
CA LYS A 108 -20.41 -54.18 -18.94
C LYS A 108 -19.37 -53.89 -17.84
N SER A 109 -18.35 -54.73 -17.71
CA SER A 109 -17.25 -54.52 -16.76
C SER A 109 -16.48 -53.23 -17.03
N ASP A 110 -16.15 -52.94 -18.32
CA ASP A 110 -15.45 -51.71 -18.70
C ASP A 110 -16.26 -50.49 -18.37
N ARG A 111 -17.57 -50.48 -18.60
CA ARG A 111 -18.49 -49.40 -18.25
C ARG A 111 -18.60 -49.18 -16.75
N GLU A 112 -18.46 -50.23 -15.93
CA GLU A 112 -18.40 -50.13 -14.46
C GLU A 112 -17.10 -49.46 -14.01
N ILE A 113 -15.95 -49.79 -14.60
CA ILE A 113 -14.66 -49.13 -14.35
C ILE A 113 -14.73 -47.68 -14.70
N ILE A 114 -15.21 -47.32 -15.91
CA ILE A 114 -15.39 -45.92 -16.35
C ILE A 114 -16.29 -45.15 -15.37
N THR A 115 -17.38 -45.78 -14.93
CA THR A 115 -18.28 -45.18 -13.95
C THR A 115 -17.61 -44.94 -12.60
N GLY A 116 -16.71 -45.85 -12.20
CA GLY A 116 -15.87 -45.70 -11.01
C GLY A 116 -14.95 -44.47 -11.08
N GLU A 117 -14.28 -44.29 -12.23
CA GLU A 117 -13.41 -43.11 -12.47
C GLU A 117 -14.22 -41.82 -12.45
N MET A 118 -15.37 -41.75 -13.12
CA MET A 118 -16.25 -40.60 -13.07
C MET A 118 -16.69 -40.24 -11.64
N LYS A 119 -17.01 -41.23 -10.80
CA LYS A 119 -17.35 -41.02 -9.39
C LYS A 119 -16.19 -40.47 -8.58
N GLN A 120 -14.94 -40.88 -8.88
CA GLN A 120 -13.75 -40.34 -8.20
C GLN A 120 -13.55 -38.89 -8.54
N HIS A 121 -13.63 -38.50 -9.81
CA HIS A 121 -13.56 -37.08 -10.22
C HIS A 121 -14.66 -36.24 -9.58
N TYR A 122 -15.86 -36.75 -9.50
CA TYR A 122 -16.96 -36.06 -8.85
C TYR A 122 -16.75 -35.86 -7.33
N LYS A 123 -16.22 -36.89 -6.65
CA LYS A 123 -15.83 -36.78 -5.24
C LYS A 123 -14.72 -35.72 -5.08
N HIS A 124 -13.74 -35.72 -6.00
CA HIS A 124 -12.69 -34.70 -5.99
C HIS A 124 -13.23 -33.30 -6.12
N ILE A 125 -14.13 -33.03 -7.06
CA ILE A 125 -14.81 -31.73 -7.20
C ILE A 125 -15.49 -31.30 -5.90
N LYS A 126 -16.26 -32.19 -5.27
CA LYS A 126 -16.91 -31.92 -3.99
C LYS A 126 -15.91 -31.60 -2.88
N ALA A 127 -14.86 -32.40 -2.76
CA ALA A 127 -13.82 -32.18 -1.76
C ALA A 127 -13.11 -30.84 -1.98
N THR A 128 -12.75 -30.51 -3.23
CA THR A 128 -12.12 -29.26 -3.61
C THR A 128 -12.97 -28.05 -3.22
N LEU A 129 -14.29 -28.07 -3.51
CA LEU A 129 -15.20 -27.00 -3.14
C LEU A 129 -15.33 -26.81 -1.61
N ILE A 130 -15.39 -27.91 -0.86
CA ILE A 130 -15.57 -27.87 0.60
C ILE A 130 -14.27 -27.49 1.30
N GLN A 131 -13.12 -27.96 0.79
CA GLN A 131 -11.83 -27.76 1.41
C GLN A 131 -11.19 -26.42 1.04
N ALA A 132 -11.57 -25.83 -0.10
CA ALA A 132 -11.01 -24.56 -0.55
C ALA A 132 -11.11 -23.47 0.53
N GLU A 133 -9.94 -23.04 0.99
CA GLU A 133 -9.78 -22.10 2.10
C GLU A 133 -8.70 -21.08 1.76
N PHE A 134 -9.01 -19.81 1.99
CA PHE A 134 -8.07 -18.72 1.85
C PHE A 134 -8.04 -17.94 3.17
N ASN A 135 -6.87 -17.84 3.77
CA ASN A 135 -6.69 -17.18 5.08
C ASN A 135 -7.71 -17.67 6.14
N LYS A 136 -7.89 -18.99 6.28
CA LYS A 136 -8.82 -19.67 7.20
C LYS A 136 -10.32 -19.38 6.91
N ILE A 137 -10.63 -18.77 5.78
CA ILE A 137 -12.02 -18.51 5.36
C ILE A 137 -12.37 -19.51 4.25
N LYS A 138 -13.48 -20.22 4.42
CA LYS A 138 -14.03 -21.13 3.39
C LYS A 138 -14.56 -20.30 2.23
N VAL A 139 -13.88 -20.40 1.09
CA VAL A 139 -14.07 -19.53 -0.07
C VAL A 139 -15.43 -19.76 -0.75
N PHE A 140 -15.85 -21.02 -0.84
CA PHE A 140 -17.09 -21.40 -1.55
C PHE A 140 -18.28 -21.66 -0.63
N LYS A 141 -18.23 -21.28 0.66
CA LYS A 141 -19.33 -21.52 1.60
C LYS A 141 -20.65 -20.93 1.11
N ALA A 142 -20.67 -19.64 0.80
CA ALA A 142 -21.84 -18.95 0.30
C ALA A 142 -22.32 -19.51 -1.05
N PHE A 143 -21.38 -19.93 -1.89
CA PHE A 143 -21.64 -20.56 -3.17
C PHE A 143 -22.33 -21.93 -3.00
N LEU A 144 -21.83 -22.77 -2.11
CA LEU A 144 -22.41 -24.08 -1.79
C LEU A 144 -23.81 -23.98 -1.14
N GLU A 145 -24.09 -22.88 -0.45
CA GLU A 145 -25.37 -22.60 0.18
C GLU A 145 -26.39 -21.99 -0.79
N SER A 146 -25.94 -21.48 -1.95
CA SER A 146 -26.81 -20.85 -2.95
C SER A 146 -27.82 -21.86 -3.52
N LYS A 147 -29.03 -21.35 -3.81
CA LYS A 147 -30.08 -22.17 -4.40
C LYS A 147 -29.68 -22.63 -5.82
N GLU A 148 -29.10 -21.74 -6.60
CA GLU A 148 -28.63 -22.01 -7.97
C GLU A 148 -27.68 -23.19 -8.04
N PHE A 149 -26.70 -23.25 -7.11
CA PHE A 149 -25.78 -24.39 -7.05
C PHE A 149 -26.46 -25.67 -6.62
N LYS A 150 -27.33 -25.61 -5.58
CA LYS A 150 -28.06 -26.78 -5.07
C LYS A 150 -29.00 -27.41 -6.10
N ASP A 151 -29.61 -26.59 -6.95
CA ASP A 151 -30.52 -27.02 -7.98
C ASP A 151 -29.77 -27.67 -9.17
N GLN A 152 -28.55 -27.21 -9.47
CA GLN A 152 -27.75 -27.69 -10.60
C GLN A 152 -26.82 -28.86 -10.20
N PHE A 153 -26.42 -28.93 -8.91
CA PHE A 153 -25.53 -29.98 -8.45
C PHE A 153 -26.32 -31.22 -8.06
N PRO A 154 -26.29 -32.31 -8.86
CA PRO A 154 -27.12 -33.47 -8.63
C PRO A 154 -26.84 -34.12 -7.27
N LYS A 155 -27.87 -34.28 -6.48
CA LYS A 155 -27.81 -34.97 -5.18
C LYS A 155 -27.54 -36.45 -5.34
N ASP A 156 -27.86 -37.03 -6.49
CA ASP A 156 -27.82 -38.45 -6.75
C ASP A 156 -26.95 -38.85 -7.93
N LYS A 157 -26.56 -40.11 -7.84
CA LYS A 157 -25.56 -40.89 -8.57
C LYS A 157 -25.71 -41.02 -10.10
N HIS A 158 -26.62 -40.26 -10.73
CA HIS A 158 -26.88 -40.39 -12.15
C HIS A 158 -26.11 -39.36 -12.93
N PHE A 159 -24.89 -39.73 -13.37
CA PHE A 159 -24.08 -38.96 -14.29
C PHE A 159 -24.71 -38.97 -15.68
N LYS A 160 -25.78 -38.15 -15.88
CA LYS A 160 -26.29 -37.85 -17.21
C LYS A 160 -25.40 -36.78 -17.83
N LEU A 161 -25.03 -36.98 -19.11
CA LEU A 161 -24.20 -36.02 -19.87
C LEU A 161 -24.78 -34.62 -19.82
N ASP A 162 -26.09 -34.47 -19.98
CA ASP A 162 -26.77 -33.16 -19.93
C ASP A 162 -26.52 -32.41 -18.62
N ASN A 163 -26.53 -33.10 -17.48
CA ASN A 163 -26.25 -32.49 -16.18
C ASN A 163 -24.78 -32.04 -16.06
N ILE A 164 -23.84 -32.78 -16.69
CA ILE A 164 -22.42 -32.42 -16.69
C ILE A 164 -22.19 -31.20 -17.56
N ASP A 165 -22.83 -31.13 -18.74
CA ASP A 165 -22.75 -29.99 -19.64
C ASP A 165 -23.35 -28.72 -18.98
N MET A 166 -24.46 -28.85 -18.25
CA MET A 166 -25.04 -27.74 -17.47
C MET A 166 -24.07 -27.24 -16.39
N LEU A 167 -23.43 -28.13 -15.66
CA LEU A 167 -22.42 -27.77 -14.65
C LEU A 167 -21.20 -27.11 -15.29
N LEU A 168 -20.74 -27.61 -16.43
CA LEU A 168 -19.63 -26.99 -17.16
C LEU A 168 -19.95 -25.55 -17.55
N VAL A 169 -21.11 -25.32 -18.15
CA VAL A 169 -21.57 -23.97 -18.53
C VAL A 169 -21.64 -23.06 -17.28
N PHE A 170 -22.19 -23.57 -16.19
CA PHE A 170 -22.28 -22.83 -14.93
C PHE A 170 -20.91 -22.42 -14.40
N PHE A 171 -19.95 -23.36 -14.25
CA PHE A 171 -18.63 -23.03 -13.73
C PHE A 171 -17.80 -22.16 -14.68
N ILE A 172 -17.94 -22.32 -16.01
CA ILE A 172 -17.31 -21.44 -16.99
C ILE A 172 -17.84 -20.01 -16.87
N LYS A 173 -19.14 -19.84 -16.66
CA LYS A 173 -19.77 -18.53 -16.42
C LYS A 173 -19.22 -17.90 -15.13
N GLU A 174 -19.15 -18.65 -14.05
CA GLU A 174 -18.59 -18.18 -12.77
C GLU A 174 -17.11 -17.76 -12.92
N ARG A 175 -16.30 -18.55 -13.65
CA ARG A 175 -14.92 -18.17 -13.98
C ARG A 175 -14.87 -16.86 -14.78
N GLY A 176 -15.77 -16.66 -15.73
CA GLY A 176 -15.87 -15.42 -16.49
C GLY A 176 -16.16 -14.20 -15.59
N ILE A 177 -17.04 -14.36 -14.59
CA ILE A 177 -17.33 -13.31 -13.60
C ILE A 177 -16.10 -13.00 -12.75
N LEU A 178 -15.36 -14.04 -12.30
CA LEU A 178 -14.13 -13.84 -11.55
C LEU A 178 -13.04 -13.17 -12.39
N GLY A 179 -12.89 -13.56 -13.66
CA GLY A 179 -11.97 -12.91 -14.61
C GLY A 179 -12.28 -11.42 -14.80
N ALA A 180 -13.56 -11.07 -14.94
CA ALA A 180 -13.99 -9.67 -15.02
C ALA A 180 -13.67 -8.91 -13.71
N LYS A 181 -13.89 -9.54 -12.54
CA LYS A 181 -13.50 -8.98 -11.23
C LYS A 181 -11.99 -8.75 -11.13
N MET A 182 -11.17 -9.72 -11.54
CA MET A 182 -9.71 -9.58 -11.56
C MET A 182 -9.26 -8.41 -12.42
N ASN A 183 -9.81 -8.26 -13.62
CA ASN A 183 -9.51 -7.13 -14.49
C ASN A 183 -9.89 -5.79 -13.87
N ASN A 184 -11.07 -5.70 -13.26
CA ASN A 184 -11.51 -4.50 -12.53
C ASN A 184 -10.53 -4.16 -11.38
N LEU A 185 -10.12 -5.15 -10.58
CA LEU A 185 -9.17 -4.95 -9.49
C LEU A 185 -7.81 -4.49 -10.00
N LYS A 186 -7.29 -5.07 -11.11
CA LYS A 186 -6.06 -4.61 -11.76
C LYS A 186 -6.14 -3.13 -12.17
N HIS A 187 -7.24 -2.73 -12.78
CA HIS A 187 -7.45 -1.33 -13.17
C HIS A 187 -7.53 -0.40 -11.95
N ARG A 188 -8.21 -0.82 -10.88
CA ARG A 188 -8.30 -0.06 -9.63
C ARG A 188 -6.93 0.10 -8.96
N ILE A 189 -6.14 -0.98 -8.88
CA ILE A 189 -4.77 -0.96 -8.33
C ILE A 189 -3.92 0.02 -9.14
N LYS A 190 -3.91 -0.12 -10.47
CA LYS A 190 -3.16 0.78 -11.37
C LYS A 190 -3.57 2.25 -11.20
N GLY A 191 -4.88 2.52 -11.15
CA GLY A 191 -5.39 3.88 -10.94
C GLY A 191 -4.95 4.46 -9.60
N LYS A 192 -5.01 3.67 -8.52
CA LYS A 192 -4.56 4.10 -7.19
C LYS A 192 -3.05 4.25 -7.08
N MET A 193 -2.26 3.48 -7.82
CA MET A 193 -0.81 3.66 -7.93
C MET A 193 -0.46 5.00 -8.61
N ILE A 194 -1.14 5.35 -9.70
CA ILE A 194 -0.94 6.63 -10.40
C ILE A 194 -1.34 7.81 -9.47
N GLU A 195 -2.49 7.71 -8.81
CA GLU A 195 -2.93 8.73 -7.84
C GLU A 195 -1.91 8.92 -6.72
N LYS A 196 -1.38 7.81 -6.17
CA LYS A 196 -0.31 7.84 -5.16
C LYS A 196 0.96 8.50 -5.71
N GLU A 197 1.39 8.14 -6.92
CA GLU A 197 2.58 8.74 -7.53
C GLU A 197 2.43 10.25 -7.72
N ASN A 198 1.28 10.71 -8.20
CA ASN A 198 1.00 12.13 -8.34
C ASN A 198 0.96 12.84 -6.97
N THR A 199 0.41 12.18 -5.95
CA THR A 199 0.41 12.70 -4.58
C THR A 199 1.81 12.78 -4.00
N ILE A 200 2.68 11.79 -4.27
CA ILE A 200 4.10 11.82 -3.88
C ILE A 200 4.84 12.94 -4.60
N LYS A 201 4.60 13.17 -5.89
CA LYS A 201 5.17 14.30 -6.62
C LYS A 201 4.77 15.64 -6.00
N ALA A 202 3.48 15.82 -5.67
CA ALA A 202 3.00 17.01 -4.97
C ALA A 202 3.60 17.14 -3.57
N TYR A 203 3.79 16.04 -2.85
CA TYR A 203 4.44 15.99 -1.55
C TYR A 203 5.92 16.36 -1.63
N SER A 204 6.67 15.86 -2.62
CA SER A 204 8.09 16.15 -2.79
C SER A 204 8.37 17.61 -3.16
N LEU A 205 7.44 18.28 -3.83
CA LEU A 205 7.53 19.75 -4.06
C LEU A 205 7.51 20.55 -2.75
N SER A 206 7.03 19.93 -1.66
CA SER A 206 7.01 20.54 -0.33
C SER A 206 8.26 20.23 0.51
N ASP A 207 9.13 19.36 0.04
CA ASP A 207 10.36 19.00 0.74
C ASP A 207 11.36 20.17 0.79
N THR A 208 12.27 20.10 1.76
CA THR A 208 13.35 21.06 1.89
C THR A 208 14.32 20.92 0.72
N ASP A 209 14.60 22.01 0.03
CA ASP A 209 15.72 22.04 -0.92
C ASP A 209 17.05 22.02 -0.14
N TYR A 210 17.63 20.83 -0.05
CA TYR A 210 18.90 20.60 0.65
C TYR A 210 20.03 21.47 0.13
N SER A 211 20.08 21.77 -1.17
CA SER A 211 21.14 22.58 -1.77
C SER A 211 21.07 24.03 -1.29
N THR A 212 19.87 24.61 -1.30
CA THR A 212 19.66 25.97 -0.78
C THR A 212 19.85 26.04 0.72
N GLU A 213 19.34 25.07 1.49
CA GLU A 213 19.50 25.03 2.95
C GLU A 213 20.98 24.86 3.38
N ILE A 214 21.77 24.05 2.69
CA ILE A 214 23.21 23.90 2.95
C ILE A 214 23.94 25.20 2.63
N THR A 215 23.58 25.87 1.54
CA THR A 215 24.18 27.16 1.15
C THR A 215 23.87 28.23 2.18
N ASP A 216 22.62 28.31 2.62
CA ASP A 216 22.19 29.24 3.67
C ASP A 216 22.83 28.93 5.04
N LEU A 217 22.99 27.63 5.37
CA LEU A 217 23.70 27.21 6.58
C LEU A 217 25.13 27.69 6.56
N LYS A 218 25.87 27.44 5.46
CA LYS A 218 27.26 27.88 5.30
C LYS A 218 27.37 29.40 5.39
N ARG A 219 26.48 30.12 4.70
CA ARG A 219 26.44 31.59 4.73
C ARG A 219 26.18 32.11 6.14
N ASN A 220 25.19 31.57 6.84
CA ASN A 220 24.87 31.98 8.20
C ASN A 220 26.00 31.66 9.18
N HIS A 221 26.69 30.52 9.01
CA HIS A 221 27.86 30.17 9.80
C HIS A 221 29.02 31.13 9.59
N LEU A 222 29.38 31.45 8.33
CA LEU A 222 30.42 32.43 8.02
C LEU A 222 30.11 33.80 8.59
N LEU A 223 28.87 34.27 8.44
CA LEU A 223 28.45 35.55 8.98
C LEU A 223 28.43 35.57 10.52
N MET A 224 28.18 34.45 11.17
CA MET A 224 28.30 34.30 12.63
C MET A 224 29.75 34.42 13.07
N LEU A 225 30.69 33.72 12.38
CA LEU A 225 32.12 33.82 12.66
C LEU A 225 32.69 35.24 12.48
N THR A 226 32.29 35.93 11.39
CA THR A 226 32.70 37.33 11.18
C THR A 226 32.19 38.25 12.29
N ASN A 227 30.94 38.12 12.72
CA ASN A 227 30.36 38.91 13.80
C ASN A 227 31.03 38.61 15.16
N LEU A 228 31.40 37.33 15.42
CA LEU A 228 32.17 36.96 16.61
C LEU A 228 33.57 37.58 16.61
N MET A 229 34.23 37.67 15.44
CA MET A 229 35.50 38.34 15.30
C MET A 229 35.36 39.84 15.56
N LEU A 230 34.34 40.51 15.03
CA LEU A 230 34.06 41.90 15.27
C LEU A 230 33.76 42.14 16.77
N LEU A 231 32.96 41.31 17.40
CA LEU A 231 32.72 41.41 18.83
C LEU A 231 33.99 41.31 19.66
N LYS A 232 34.88 40.35 19.30
CA LYS A 232 36.18 40.18 19.95
C LYS A 232 37.08 41.41 19.77
N MET A 233 37.04 42.04 18.61
CA MET A 233 37.81 43.24 18.33
C MET A 233 37.27 44.45 19.16
N GLU A 234 35.97 44.60 19.24
CA GLU A 234 35.32 45.67 20.00
C GLU A 234 35.58 45.53 21.51
N LEU A 235 35.46 44.28 22.04
CA LEU A 235 35.79 44.00 23.43
C LEU A 235 37.26 44.33 23.75
N LYS A 236 38.19 43.98 22.85
CA LYS A 236 39.60 44.35 23.02
C LYS A 236 39.84 45.87 22.99
N ARG A 237 39.04 46.59 22.23
CA ARG A 237 39.10 48.05 22.18
C ARG A 237 38.61 48.71 23.45
N GLU A 238 37.51 48.20 23.99
CA GLU A 238 36.98 48.69 25.26
C GLU A 238 37.89 48.38 26.46
N LEU A 239 38.55 47.22 26.47
CA LEU A 239 39.52 46.84 27.51
C LEU A 239 40.82 47.63 27.48
N LYS A 240 41.07 48.42 26.42
CA LYS A 240 42.25 49.27 26.29
C LYS A 240 41.99 50.75 26.61
N LYS A 241 40.73 51.12 26.84
CA LYS A 241 40.31 52.43 27.35
C LYS A 241 40.36 52.45 28.86
#